data_b46523160e82369e0cbe50f574a322a8
#
_entry.id   b46523160e82369e0cbe50f574a322a8
#
_cell.length_a   1.000
_cell.length_b   1.000
_cell.length_c   1.000
_cell.angle_alpha   90.00
_cell.angle_beta   90.00
_cell.angle_gamma   90.00
#
_symmetry.space_group_name_H-M   'P 1'
#
loop_
_entity.id
_entity.type
_entity.pdbx_description
1 polymer ?
#
loop_
_entity_poly.entity_id
_entity_poly.type
_entity_poly.pdbx_seq_one_letter_code
_entity_poly.pdbx_strand_id
1 'polypeptide(L)'
;MTARLYVSDLDGTLLSSDARLSATSRAGLNHLLDAGLAFTVATARSAPAIRALLAGVRLTLPVIELNGAFISELNSGRHVRRRVLAAEVADTAVRTLLDASLEPILTSWDGVDDHVYYDPGAQLNLGNAWYIAEKHAYGDPRLRCRDDLSDVASTEQIATVTTFLPHSQATALADQLRLILGDFAVVTSAPNGYVPGYSEVQLVHPEAQKGSAVSRLRGSLGLADHTLTVFGDHLNDLPMFDVADHAIATANANPVVLAQADRVIGANDDDAVVRFLLMEHGDPRSRAPVPASV
;
A
#
# COMPACT_ATOMS: atom_id res chain seq x y z
N MET A 1 21.53 18.22 -14.79
CA MET A 1 20.26 18.08 -14.08
C MET A 1 20.50 17.09 -12.96
N THR A 2 20.05 17.39 -11.73
CA THR A 2 20.13 16.43 -10.61
C THR A 2 19.28 15.21 -10.97
N ALA A 3 19.81 14.01 -10.74
CA ALA A 3 19.06 12.79 -10.96
C ALA A 3 17.83 12.78 -10.01
N ARG A 4 16.69 12.27 -10.47
CA ARG A 4 15.41 12.30 -9.72
C ARG A 4 14.86 10.91 -9.52
N LEU A 5 14.30 10.66 -8.34
CA LEU A 5 13.49 9.50 -8.02
C LEU A 5 12.06 9.93 -7.80
N TYR A 6 11.12 9.24 -8.44
CA TYR A 6 9.70 9.48 -8.27
C TYR A 6 9.05 8.27 -7.60
N VAL A 7 8.21 8.52 -6.60
CA VAL A 7 7.45 7.49 -5.89
C VAL A 7 5.98 7.90 -5.85
N SER A 8 5.08 7.06 -6.31
CA SER A 8 3.65 7.35 -6.31
C SER A 8 2.88 6.36 -5.46
N ASP A 9 1.89 6.85 -4.70
CA ASP A 9 0.80 5.99 -4.27
C ASP A 9 0.00 5.52 -5.49
N LEU A 10 -0.87 4.51 -5.28
CA LEU A 10 -1.72 3.93 -6.31
C LEU A 10 -3.16 4.46 -6.24
N ASP A 11 -3.91 4.08 -5.22
CA ASP A 11 -5.33 4.34 -5.10
C ASP A 11 -5.61 5.83 -4.80
N GLY A 12 -6.41 6.48 -5.64
CA GLY A 12 -6.65 7.92 -5.51
C GLY A 12 -5.50 8.81 -6.00
N THR A 13 -4.39 8.22 -6.45
CA THR A 13 -3.21 8.96 -6.91
C THR A 13 -2.84 8.60 -8.36
N LEU A 14 -2.21 7.43 -8.60
CA LEU A 14 -1.84 6.98 -9.94
C LEU A 14 -3.00 6.30 -10.68
N LEU A 15 -3.87 5.63 -9.93
CA LEU A 15 -5.06 4.95 -10.44
C LEU A 15 -6.28 5.89 -10.39
N SER A 16 -7.19 5.69 -11.34
CA SER A 16 -8.50 6.34 -11.34
C SER A 16 -9.38 5.88 -10.17
N SER A 17 -10.50 6.57 -9.95
CA SER A 17 -11.46 6.28 -8.87
C SER A 17 -12.07 4.88 -8.93
N ASP A 18 -12.02 4.21 -10.09
CA ASP A 18 -12.41 2.81 -10.28
C ASP A 18 -11.23 1.82 -10.15
N ALA A 19 -10.13 2.27 -9.52
CA ALA A 19 -8.90 1.52 -9.28
C ALA A 19 -8.26 0.95 -10.57
N ARG A 20 -8.22 1.74 -11.64
CA ARG A 20 -7.63 1.34 -12.93
C ARG A 20 -6.53 2.30 -13.37
N LEU A 21 -5.51 1.75 -14.03
CA LEU A 21 -4.55 2.56 -14.77
C LEU A 21 -5.06 2.78 -16.20
N SER A 22 -5.26 4.02 -16.59
CA SER A 22 -5.71 4.37 -17.95
C SER A 22 -4.70 3.91 -19.01
N ALA A 23 -5.18 3.72 -20.24
CA ALA A 23 -4.31 3.41 -21.38
C ALA A 23 -3.31 4.56 -21.64
N THR A 24 -3.72 5.81 -21.42
CA THR A 24 -2.89 7.01 -21.56
C THR A 24 -1.79 7.02 -20.53
N SER A 25 -2.12 6.83 -19.24
CA SER A 25 -1.14 6.75 -18.16
C SER A 25 -0.15 5.62 -18.36
N ARG A 26 -0.63 4.43 -18.78
CA ARG A 26 0.26 3.29 -19.07
C ARG A 26 1.24 3.58 -20.20
N ALA A 27 0.76 4.17 -21.29
CA ALA A 27 1.61 4.50 -22.43
C ALA A 27 2.63 5.59 -22.07
N GLY A 28 2.20 6.66 -21.40
CA GLY A 28 3.06 7.76 -20.95
C GLY A 28 4.12 7.30 -19.96
N LEU A 29 3.72 6.53 -18.94
CA LEU A 29 4.64 6.00 -17.95
C LEU A 29 5.70 5.06 -18.58
N ASN A 30 5.27 4.15 -19.45
CA ASN A 30 6.21 3.27 -20.16
C ASN A 30 7.20 4.03 -21.02
N HIS A 31 6.75 5.10 -21.70
CA HIS A 31 7.67 5.92 -22.48
C HIS A 31 8.73 6.59 -21.59
N LEU A 32 8.34 7.10 -20.44
CA LEU A 32 9.28 7.71 -19.48
C LEU A 32 10.23 6.67 -18.87
N LEU A 33 9.73 5.48 -18.54
CA LEU A 33 10.53 4.38 -18.04
C LEU A 33 11.56 3.91 -19.08
N ASP A 34 11.17 3.81 -20.35
CA ASP A 34 12.11 3.48 -21.47
C ASP A 34 13.16 4.57 -21.67
N ALA A 35 12.85 5.83 -21.31
CA ALA A 35 13.80 6.94 -21.29
C ALA A 35 14.69 6.99 -20.04
N GLY A 36 14.54 6.02 -19.13
CA GLY A 36 15.35 5.90 -17.91
C GLY A 36 14.83 6.62 -16.70
N LEU A 37 13.49 6.95 -16.64
CA LEU A 37 12.88 7.51 -15.45
C LEU A 37 13.03 6.56 -14.27
N ALA A 38 13.63 7.01 -13.17
CA ALA A 38 13.60 6.28 -11.91
C ALA A 38 12.25 6.51 -11.23
N PHE A 39 11.34 5.53 -11.39
CA PHE A 39 9.98 5.59 -10.85
C PHE A 39 9.60 4.26 -10.20
N THR A 40 8.89 4.35 -9.07
CA THR A 40 8.28 3.21 -8.39
C THR A 40 6.99 3.62 -7.68
N VAL A 41 6.36 2.65 -7.01
CA VAL A 41 5.11 2.87 -6.27
C VAL A 41 5.26 2.47 -4.80
N ALA A 42 4.47 3.14 -3.93
CA ALA A 42 4.35 2.84 -2.50
C ALA A 42 2.88 2.80 -2.11
N THR A 43 2.36 1.63 -1.75
CA THR A 43 0.93 1.40 -1.59
C THR A 43 0.60 0.47 -0.41
N ALA A 44 -0.64 0.51 0.07
CA ALA A 44 -1.18 -0.49 0.99
C ALA A 44 -1.44 -1.85 0.31
N ARG A 45 -1.49 -1.88 -1.02
CA ARG A 45 -1.72 -3.11 -1.78
C ARG A 45 -0.51 -4.03 -1.74
N SER A 46 -0.75 -5.32 -2.00
CA SER A 46 0.27 -6.36 -2.08
C SER A 46 0.84 -6.50 -3.49
N ALA A 47 2.02 -7.11 -3.63
CA ALA A 47 2.68 -7.33 -4.93
C ALA A 47 1.79 -8.04 -5.97
N PRO A 48 1.00 -9.09 -5.66
CA PRO A 48 0.05 -9.66 -6.61
C PRO A 48 -0.99 -8.66 -7.12
N ALA A 49 -1.55 -7.83 -6.23
CA ALA A 49 -2.50 -6.78 -6.62
C ALA A 49 -1.83 -5.69 -7.47
N ILE A 50 -0.63 -5.21 -7.07
CA ILE A 50 0.16 -4.24 -7.86
C ILE A 50 0.42 -4.80 -9.26
N ARG A 51 0.80 -6.07 -9.37
CA ARG A 51 1.09 -6.73 -10.65
C ARG A 51 -0.15 -6.77 -11.56
N ALA A 52 -1.31 -7.05 -11.00
CA ALA A 52 -2.57 -7.06 -11.74
C ALA A 52 -2.97 -5.64 -12.21
N LEU A 53 -2.91 -4.65 -11.32
CA LEU A 53 -3.32 -3.27 -11.59
C LEU A 53 -2.38 -2.56 -12.58
N LEU A 54 -1.08 -2.80 -12.45
CA LEU A 54 -0.05 -2.23 -13.31
C LEU A 54 0.35 -3.16 -14.46
N ALA A 55 -0.51 -4.11 -14.84
CA ALA A 55 -0.22 -5.02 -15.94
C ALA A 55 0.17 -4.25 -17.22
N GLY A 56 1.33 -4.61 -17.81
CA GLY A 56 1.89 -3.94 -18.98
C GLY A 56 2.69 -2.67 -18.68
N VAL A 57 2.88 -2.27 -17.41
CA VAL A 57 3.86 -1.25 -17.01
C VAL A 57 5.21 -1.92 -16.75
N ARG A 58 6.27 -1.32 -17.27
CA ARG A 58 7.64 -1.87 -17.19
C ARG A 58 8.45 -1.30 -16.03
N LEU A 59 7.93 -1.43 -14.80
CA LEU A 59 8.67 -1.02 -13.61
C LEU A 59 9.98 -1.81 -13.50
N THR A 60 11.07 -1.09 -13.24
CA THR A 60 12.41 -1.67 -13.06
C THR A 60 12.89 -1.60 -11.62
N LEU A 61 12.37 -0.65 -10.84
CA LEU A 61 12.69 -0.52 -9.42
C LEU A 61 11.78 -1.41 -8.57
N PRO A 62 12.25 -1.88 -7.40
CA PRO A 62 11.39 -2.56 -6.44
C PRO A 62 10.23 -1.68 -6.02
N VAL A 63 9.08 -2.29 -5.75
CA VAL A 63 7.87 -1.63 -5.25
C VAL A 63 7.79 -1.70 -3.73
N ILE A 64 7.13 -0.72 -3.13
CA ILE A 64 6.83 -0.70 -1.71
C ILE A 64 5.37 -1.12 -1.56
N GLU A 65 5.15 -2.23 -0.86
CA GLU A 65 3.84 -2.86 -0.65
C GLU A 65 3.47 -2.95 0.83
N LEU A 66 2.18 -3.17 1.12
CA LEU A 66 1.66 -3.29 2.48
C LEU A 66 2.09 -2.11 3.38
N ASN A 67 1.94 -0.87 2.87
CA ASN A 67 2.37 0.37 3.53
C ASN A 67 3.86 0.40 3.94
N GLY A 68 4.71 -0.42 3.33
CA GLY A 68 6.16 -0.46 3.62
C GLY A 68 6.59 -1.64 4.48
N ALA A 69 5.69 -2.59 4.78
CA ALA A 69 6.07 -3.85 5.40
C ALA A 69 7.05 -4.64 4.51
N PHE A 70 6.82 -4.61 3.19
CA PHE A 70 7.75 -5.22 2.23
C PHE A 70 8.20 -4.22 1.17
N ILE A 71 9.44 -4.39 0.71
CA ILE A 71 9.99 -3.82 -0.51
C ILE A 71 10.36 -4.99 -1.40
N SER A 72 9.76 -5.09 -2.58
CA SER A 72 9.77 -6.30 -3.39
C SER A 72 10.08 -6.04 -4.86
N GLU A 73 10.83 -6.91 -5.48
CA GLU A 73 10.95 -6.96 -6.92
C GLU A 73 9.62 -7.49 -7.51
N LEU A 74 8.90 -6.64 -8.23
CA LEU A 74 7.55 -6.96 -8.67
C LEU A 74 7.49 -8.22 -9.55
N ASN A 75 8.48 -8.44 -10.41
CA ASN A 75 8.48 -9.55 -11.36
C ASN A 75 8.82 -10.90 -10.73
N SER A 76 9.81 -10.94 -9.84
CA SER A 76 10.24 -12.17 -9.16
C SER A 76 9.45 -12.48 -7.90
N GLY A 77 8.80 -11.46 -7.30
CA GLY A 77 8.18 -11.56 -5.97
C GLY A 77 9.17 -11.57 -4.82
N ARG A 78 10.48 -11.44 -5.10
CA ARG A 78 11.53 -11.47 -4.08
C ARG A 78 11.48 -10.22 -3.21
N HIS A 79 11.33 -10.41 -1.89
CA HIS A 79 11.42 -9.30 -0.94
C HIS A 79 12.88 -8.84 -0.76
N VAL A 80 13.16 -7.60 -1.11
CA VAL A 80 14.47 -6.93 -0.91
C VAL A 80 14.63 -6.52 0.55
N ARG A 81 13.54 -6.10 1.19
CA ARG A 81 13.48 -5.72 2.61
C ARG A 81 12.12 -6.12 3.18
N ARG A 82 12.12 -6.46 4.46
CA ARG A 82 10.90 -6.79 5.22
C ARG A 82 10.91 -6.04 6.55
N ARG A 83 9.73 -5.65 7.01
CA ARG A 83 9.43 -5.18 8.36
C ARG A 83 8.22 -5.95 8.87
N VAL A 84 8.49 -6.86 9.78
CA VAL A 84 7.51 -7.79 10.36
C VAL A 84 7.37 -7.51 11.84
N LEU A 85 6.23 -7.79 12.42
CA LEU A 85 6.00 -7.69 13.86
C LEU A 85 6.95 -8.61 14.62
N ALA A 86 7.39 -8.20 15.80
CA ALA A 86 8.07 -9.12 16.71
C ALA A 86 7.12 -10.28 17.07
N ALA A 87 7.64 -11.49 17.24
CA ALA A 87 6.80 -12.68 17.42
C ALA A 87 5.84 -12.55 18.61
N GLU A 88 6.31 -12.00 19.74
CA GLU A 88 5.48 -11.79 20.93
C GLU A 88 4.38 -10.74 20.69
N VAL A 89 4.65 -9.74 19.86
CA VAL A 89 3.67 -8.70 19.48
C VAL A 89 2.61 -9.29 18.57
N ALA A 90 3.01 -10.09 17.58
CA ALA A 90 2.09 -10.79 16.68
C ALA A 90 1.19 -11.77 17.44
N ASP A 91 1.77 -12.62 18.32
CA ASP A 91 1.01 -13.57 19.14
C ASP A 91 0.02 -12.84 20.04
N THR A 92 0.45 -11.78 20.73
CA THR A 92 -0.43 -10.98 21.58
C THR A 92 -1.58 -10.36 20.79
N ALA A 93 -1.31 -9.80 19.61
CA ALA A 93 -2.33 -9.21 18.76
C ALA A 93 -3.36 -10.25 18.29
N VAL A 94 -2.89 -11.40 17.78
CA VAL A 94 -3.75 -12.48 17.29
C VAL A 94 -4.62 -13.03 18.41
N ARG A 95 -4.04 -13.35 19.58
CA ARG A 95 -4.82 -13.84 20.75
C ARG A 95 -5.84 -12.82 21.22
N THR A 96 -5.48 -11.53 21.29
CA THR A 96 -6.43 -10.48 21.67
C THR A 96 -7.65 -10.44 20.75
N LEU A 97 -7.46 -10.63 19.45
CA LEU A 97 -8.57 -10.68 18.49
C LEU A 97 -9.41 -11.95 18.67
N LEU A 98 -8.76 -13.12 18.76
CA LEU A 98 -9.45 -14.40 18.92
C LEU A 98 -10.23 -14.47 20.25
N ASP A 99 -9.67 -13.98 21.36
CA ASP A 99 -10.35 -13.90 22.67
C ASP A 99 -11.57 -12.98 22.63
N ALA A 100 -11.56 -11.96 21.75
CA ALA A 100 -12.70 -11.10 21.47
C ALA A 100 -13.69 -11.70 20.45
N SER A 101 -13.51 -12.96 20.03
CA SER A 101 -14.27 -13.63 18.97
C SER A 101 -14.26 -12.86 17.65
N LEU A 102 -13.13 -12.25 17.35
CA LEU A 102 -12.86 -11.57 16.08
C LEU A 102 -11.93 -12.42 15.23
N GLU A 103 -12.14 -12.35 13.92
CA GLU A 103 -11.40 -13.15 12.95
C GLU A 103 -10.24 -12.34 12.36
N PRO A 104 -8.97 -12.59 12.76
CA PRO A 104 -7.83 -11.96 12.12
C PRO A 104 -7.55 -12.57 10.74
N ILE A 105 -7.03 -11.74 9.86
CA ILE A 105 -6.42 -12.15 8.59
C ILE A 105 -4.93 -11.82 8.71
N LEU A 106 -4.07 -12.82 8.52
CA LEU A 106 -2.63 -12.67 8.72
C LEU A 106 -1.92 -12.63 7.37
N THR A 107 -1.14 -11.58 7.12
CA THR A 107 -0.13 -11.65 6.06
C THR A 107 1.20 -12.01 6.69
N SER A 108 1.82 -13.08 6.23
CA SER A 108 3.05 -13.62 6.80
C SER A 108 4.08 -13.97 5.73
N TRP A 109 5.28 -14.28 6.18
CA TRP A 109 6.37 -14.83 5.38
C TRP A 109 6.98 -16.02 6.12
N ASP A 110 7.03 -17.21 5.46
CA ASP A 110 7.47 -18.47 6.05
C ASP A 110 8.99 -18.71 5.94
N GLY A 111 9.71 -17.81 5.28
CA GLY A 111 11.14 -17.95 4.97
C GLY A 111 11.40 -18.09 3.47
N VAL A 112 10.40 -18.46 2.69
CA VAL A 112 10.45 -18.67 1.25
C VAL A 112 9.41 -17.82 0.53
N ASP A 113 8.13 -17.95 0.93
CA ASP A 113 6.99 -17.28 0.30
C ASP A 113 6.18 -16.48 1.32
N ASP A 114 5.44 -15.49 0.85
CA ASP A 114 4.44 -14.79 1.65
C ASP A 114 3.05 -15.44 1.50
N HIS A 115 2.30 -15.47 2.60
CA HIS A 115 0.99 -16.06 2.70
C HIS A 115 -0.05 -15.08 3.25
N VAL A 116 -1.32 -15.33 2.94
CA VAL A 116 -2.46 -14.65 3.56
C VAL A 116 -3.35 -15.73 4.18
N TYR A 117 -3.30 -15.81 5.51
CA TYR A 117 -4.04 -16.82 6.26
C TYR A 117 -5.37 -16.28 6.77
N TYR A 118 -6.38 -17.11 6.71
CA TYR A 118 -7.69 -16.92 7.33
C TYR A 118 -8.29 -18.24 7.78
N ASP A 119 -9.19 -18.23 8.77
CA ASP A 119 -9.93 -19.41 9.20
C ASP A 119 -11.18 -19.60 8.32
N PRO A 120 -11.28 -20.71 7.55
CA PRO A 120 -12.44 -21.01 6.72
C PRO A 120 -13.66 -21.47 7.52
N GLY A 121 -13.46 -21.93 8.77
CA GLY A 121 -14.53 -22.37 9.68
C GLY A 121 -15.18 -21.23 10.45
N ALA A 122 -14.53 -20.06 10.46
CA ALA A 122 -15.02 -18.90 11.17
C ALA A 122 -16.26 -18.27 10.49
N GLN A 123 -17.13 -17.70 11.31
CA GLN A 123 -18.25 -16.91 10.81
C GLN A 123 -17.76 -15.52 10.41
N LEU A 124 -17.27 -15.40 9.17
CA LEU A 124 -16.76 -14.14 8.65
C LEU A 124 -17.85 -13.06 8.61
N ASN A 125 -17.53 -11.88 9.14
CA ASN A 125 -18.35 -10.69 8.92
C ASN A 125 -18.23 -10.19 7.46
N LEU A 126 -19.08 -9.22 7.08
CA LEU A 126 -19.11 -8.72 5.71
C LEU A 126 -17.77 -8.13 5.24
N GLY A 127 -17.01 -7.47 6.13
CA GLY A 127 -15.72 -6.88 5.79
C GLY A 127 -14.65 -7.94 5.52
N ASN A 128 -14.50 -8.92 6.42
CA ASN A 128 -13.56 -10.04 6.23
C ASN A 128 -13.94 -10.87 5.00
N ALA A 129 -15.24 -11.17 4.82
CA ALA A 129 -15.73 -11.92 3.67
C ALA A 129 -15.42 -11.18 2.34
N TRP A 130 -15.64 -9.86 2.31
CA TRP A 130 -15.28 -9.04 1.15
C TRP A 130 -13.78 -9.13 0.83
N TYR A 131 -12.92 -8.94 1.84
CA TYR A 131 -11.46 -8.98 1.66
C TYR A 131 -10.97 -10.32 1.11
N ILE A 132 -11.48 -11.43 1.64
CA ILE A 132 -11.17 -12.77 1.15
C ILE A 132 -11.66 -12.96 -0.29
N ALA A 133 -12.90 -12.53 -0.58
CA ALA A 133 -13.48 -12.62 -1.92
C ALA A 133 -12.68 -11.79 -2.95
N GLU A 134 -12.21 -10.60 -2.57
CA GLU A 134 -11.34 -9.78 -3.41
C GLU A 134 -10.04 -10.52 -3.76
N LYS A 135 -9.38 -11.13 -2.77
CA LYS A 135 -8.17 -11.93 -3.00
C LYS A 135 -8.42 -13.10 -3.94
N HIS A 136 -9.54 -13.81 -3.79
CA HIS A 136 -9.94 -14.86 -4.72
C HIS A 136 -10.18 -14.31 -6.14
N ALA A 137 -10.82 -13.15 -6.27
CA ALA A 137 -11.12 -12.54 -7.57
C ALA A 137 -9.85 -12.14 -8.34
N TYR A 138 -8.79 -11.73 -7.64
CA TYR A 138 -7.47 -11.48 -8.24
C TYR A 138 -6.64 -12.75 -8.45
N GLY A 139 -7.13 -13.92 -8.01
CA GLY A 139 -6.35 -15.15 -8.04
C GLY A 139 -5.08 -15.06 -7.20
N ASP A 140 -5.16 -14.41 -6.01
CA ASP A 140 -4.00 -14.20 -5.15
C ASP A 140 -3.42 -15.56 -4.71
N PRO A 141 -2.20 -15.93 -5.15
CA PRO A 141 -1.63 -17.26 -4.89
C PRO A 141 -1.24 -17.47 -3.43
N ARG A 142 -1.30 -16.44 -2.61
CA ARG A 142 -0.88 -16.46 -1.20
C ARG A 142 -1.97 -16.92 -0.25
N LEU A 143 -3.25 -16.95 -0.69
CA LEU A 143 -4.36 -17.38 0.17
C LEU A 143 -4.17 -18.80 0.70
N ARG A 144 -4.28 -18.93 2.01
CA ARG A 144 -4.20 -20.21 2.74
C ARG A 144 -5.27 -20.28 3.82
N CYS A 145 -5.84 -21.46 3.98
CA CYS A 145 -6.77 -21.75 5.08
C CYS A 145 -6.02 -22.37 6.27
N ARG A 146 -6.32 -21.92 7.47
CA ARG A 146 -5.82 -22.47 8.75
C ARG A 146 -6.88 -22.34 9.81
N ASP A 147 -7.14 -23.43 10.53
CA ASP A 147 -8.13 -23.46 11.63
C ASP A 147 -7.54 -22.86 12.92
N ASP A 148 -6.22 -22.81 13.06
CA ASP A 148 -5.52 -22.18 14.18
C ASP A 148 -4.55 -21.10 13.67
N LEU A 149 -4.96 -19.85 13.77
CA LEU A 149 -4.15 -18.69 13.37
C LEU A 149 -3.11 -18.31 14.43
N SER A 150 -3.23 -18.78 15.68
CA SER A 150 -2.22 -18.56 16.71
C SER A 150 -0.96 -19.41 16.44
N ASP A 151 -1.11 -20.58 15.84
CA ASP A 151 0.02 -21.39 15.39
C ASP A 151 0.81 -20.65 14.29
N VAL A 152 0.14 -20.03 13.32
CA VAL A 152 0.79 -19.22 12.29
C VAL A 152 1.58 -18.06 12.90
N ALA A 153 0.98 -17.35 13.88
CA ALA A 153 1.64 -16.21 14.53
C ALA A 153 2.91 -16.61 15.31
N SER A 154 2.99 -17.87 15.74
CA SER A 154 4.15 -18.40 16.47
C SER A 154 5.24 -18.98 15.58
N THR A 155 4.91 -19.38 14.34
CA THR A 155 5.81 -20.13 13.44
C THR A 155 6.30 -19.31 12.25
N GLU A 156 5.57 -18.28 11.84
CA GLU A 156 5.89 -17.45 10.68
C GLU A 156 6.15 -15.98 11.07
N GLN A 157 6.80 -15.24 10.17
CA GLN A 157 7.03 -13.82 10.35
C GLN A 157 5.79 -13.02 9.90
N ILE A 158 5.08 -12.40 10.84
CA ILE A 158 3.82 -11.68 10.56
C ILE A 158 4.12 -10.25 10.09
N ALA A 159 3.73 -9.95 8.86
CA ALA A 159 3.86 -8.61 8.28
C ALA A 159 2.67 -7.72 8.67
N THR A 160 1.44 -8.25 8.59
CA THR A 160 0.22 -7.54 8.99
C THR A 160 -0.74 -8.46 9.71
N VAL A 161 -1.44 -7.92 10.71
CA VAL A 161 -2.65 -8.51 11.28
C VAL A 161 -3.80 -7.58 10.93
N THR A 162 -4.80 -8.08 10.22
CA THR A 162 -5.92 -7.27 9.71
C THR A 162 -7.23 -7.89 10.15
N THR A 163 -8.20 -7.07 10.53
CA THR A 163 -9.60 -7.46 10.72
C THR A 163 -10.53 -6.33 10.33
N PHE A 164 -11.78 -6.63 10.02
CA PHE A 164 -12.78 -5.65 9.65
C PHE A 164 -13.91 -5.66 10.67
N LEU A 165 -14.40 -4.48 11.04
CA LEU A 165 -15.45 -4.31 12.04
C LEU A 165 -16.39 -3.19 11.62
N PRO A 166 -17.65 -3.18 12.13
CA PRO A 166 -18.50 -2.00 12.07
C PRO A 166 -17.77 -0.77 12.62
N HIS A 167 -17.92 0.40 11.99
CA HIS A 167 -17.24 1.65 12.40
C HIS A 167 -17.32 1.92 13.91
N SER A 168 -18.50 1.64 14.52
CA SER A 168 -18.74 1.87 15.95
C SER A 168 -17.85 1.04 16.87
N GLN A 169 -17.31 -0.08 16.39
CA GLN A 169 -16.48 -1.01 17.17
C GLN A 169 -14.98 -0.87 16.84
N ALA A 170 -14.66 -0.49 15.61
CA ALA A 170 -13.28 -0.48 15.10
C ALA A 170 -12.38 0.50 15.86
N THR A 171 -12.88 1.69 16.20
CA THR A 171 -12.09 2.68 16.96
C THR A 171 -11.77 2.16 18.36
N ALA A 172 -12.75 1.60 19.07
CA ALA A 172 -12.55 1.07 20.42
C ALA A 172 -11.54 -0.10 20.43
N LEU A 173 -11.64 -1.01 19.45
CA LEU A 173 -10.67 -2.09 19.28
C LEU A 173 -9.26 -1.54 18.99
N ALA A 174 -9.14 -0.59 18.08
CA ALA A 174 -7.85 0.01 17.74
C ALA A 174 -7.21 0.69 18.97
N ASP A 175 -7.99 1.40 19.78
CA ASP A 175 -7.50 2.03 21.02
C ASP A 175 -7.08 1.00 22.06
N GLN A 176 -7.84 -0.09 22.21
CA GLN A 176 -7.46 -1.21 23.07
C GLN A 176 -6.13 -1.84 22.64
N LEU A 177 -5.99 -2.13 21.34
CA LEU A 177 -4.75 -2.72 20.80
C LEU A 177 -3.55 -1.77 20.95
N ARG A 178 -3.72 -0.46 20.75
CA ARG A 178 -2.68 0.54 21.00
C ARG A 178 -2.24 0.55 22.46
N LEU A 179 -3.19 0.44 23.40
CA LEU A 179 -2.89 0.39 24.81
C LEU A 179 -2.08 -0.88 25.20
N ILE A 180 -2.44 -2.03 24.63
CA ILE A 180 -1.79 -3.31 24.90
C ILE A 180 -0.39 -3.37 24.27
N LEU A 181 -0.26 -2.94 23.01
CA LEU A 181 0.96 -3.14 22.22
C LEU A 181 1.94 -1.96 22.31
N GLY A 182 1.49 -0.79 22.77
CA GLY A 182 2.33 0.41 22.88
C GLY A 182 3.04 0.74 21.57
N ASP A 183 4.32 1.11 21.68
CA ASP A 183 5.16 1.50 20.53
C ASP A 183 5.71 0.31 19.73
N PHE A 184 5.34 -0.93 20.08
CA PHE A 184 5.82 -2.13 19.38
C PHE A 184 5.03 -2.46 18.11
N ALA A 185 3.87 -1.81 17.91
CA ALA A 185 3.09 -1.91 16.68
C ALA A 185 2.40 -0.58 16.36
N VAL A 186 2.23 -0.29 15.07
CA VAL A 186 1.31 0.75 14.61
C VAL A 186 -0.04 0.11 14.36
N VAL A 187 -1.08 0.62 15.05
CA VAL A 187 -2.46 0.19 14.87
C VAL A 187 -3.24 1.30 14.17
N THR A 188 -3.73 1.02 12.97
CA THR A 188 -4.57 1.92 12.19
C THR A 188 -6.02 1.46 12.21
N SER A 189 -6.95 2.41 12.12
CA SER A 189 -8.35 2.15 11.87
C SER A 189 -8.85 3.15 10.83
N ALA A 190 -9.34 2.64 9.70
CA ALA A 190 -9.81 3.47 8.60
C ALA A 190 -11.10 2.91 7.98
N PRO A 191 -12.05 3.77 7.56
CA PRO A 191 -13.24 3.33 6.84
C PRO A 191 -12.86 2.51 5.60
N ASN A 192 -13.57 1.39 5.39
CA ASN A 192 -13.43 0.61 4.17
C ASN A 192 -14.36 1.21 3.09
N GLY A 193 -13.79 1.73 2.02
CA GLY A 193 -14.54 2.34 0.93
C GLY A 193 -15.41 1.35 0.13
N TYR A 194 -15.12 0.05 0.22
CA TYR A 194 -15.82 -0.99 -0.54
C TYR A 194 -16.93 -1.69 0.26
N VAL A 195 -16.89 -1.62 1.59
CA VAL A 195 -17.92 -2.19 2.47
C VAL A 195 -18.45 -1.08 3.37
N PRO A 196 -19.51 -0.37 2.93
CA PRO A 196 -20.08 0.72 3.71
C PRO A 196 -20.45 0.30 5.14
N GLY A 197 -20.09 1.12 6.10
CA GLY A 197 -20.36 0.86 7.53
C GLY A 197 -19.27 0.04 8.24
N TYR A 198 -18.26 -0.44 7.52
CA TYR A 198 -17.12 -1.17 8.09
C TYR A 198 -15.83 -0.35 8.04
N SER A 199 -14.98 -0.56 9.04
CA SER A 199 -13.59 -0.09 9.06
C SER A 199 -12.64 -1.28 9.05
N GLU A 200 -11.51 -1.10 8.38
CA GLU A 200 -10.34 -1.95 8.54
C GLU A 200 -9.59 -1.55 9.81
N VAL A 201 -9.21 -2.52 10.63
CA VAL A 201 -8.22 -2.37 11.70
C VAL A 201 -7.00 -3.19 11.30
N GLN A 202 -5.87 -2.52 11.14
CA GLN A 202 -4.63 -3.15 10.70
C GLN A 202 -3.50 -2.85 11.68
N LEU A 203 -2.69 -3.87 11.95
CA LEU A 203 -1.49 -3.79 12.76
C LEU A 203 -0.27 -4.10 11.90
N VAL A 204 0.77 -3.27 12.04
CA VAL A 204 2.03 -3.41 11.31
C VAL A 204 3.21 -3.07 12.22
N HIS A 205 4.42 -3.47 11.80
CA HIS A 205 5.66 -3.03 12.46
C HIS A 205 5.75 -1.49 12.47
N PRO A 206 6.29 -0.85 13.53
CA PRO A 206 6.39 0.61 13.62
C PRO A 206 7.09 1.29 12.43
N GLU A 207 8.09 0.62 11.86
CA GLU A 207 8.78 1.11 10.66
C GLU A 207 8.13 0.67 9.33
N ALA A 208 7.00 -0.05 9.35
CA ALA A 208 6.24 -0.38 8.16
C ALA A 208 5.34 0.80 7.77
N GLN A 209 5.98 1.88 7.33
CA GLN A 209 5.36 3.11 6.86
C GLN A 209 5.96 3.50 5.52
N LYS A 210 5.17 4.10 4.62
CA LYS A 210 5.60 4.46 3.27
C LYS A 210 6.89 5.31 3.28
N GLY A 211 6.99 6.31 4.14
CA GLY A 211 8.18 7.18 4.21
C GLY A 211 9.45 6.46 4.63
N SER A 212 9.38 5.66 5.70
CA SER A 212 10.51 4.83 6.14
C SER A 212 10.93 3.82 5.05
N ALA A 213 9.96 3.26 4.33
CA ALA A 213 10.24 2.32 3.24
C ALA A 213 10.88 3.03 2.03
N VAL A 214 10.41 4.24 1.66
CA VAL A 214 11.03 5.07 0.61
C VAL A 214 12.48 5.39 0.96
N SER A 215 12.76 5.82 2.19
CA SER A 215 14.12 6.11 2.65
C SER A 215 15.03 4.88 2.56
N ARG A 216 14.52 3.70 2.98
CA ARG A 216 15.26 2.42 2.89
C ARG A 216 15.51 2.00 1.44
N LEU A 217 14.50 2.13 0.57
CA LEU A 217 14.62 1.83 -0.86
C LEU A 217 15.68 2.71 -1.49
N ARG A 218 15.59 4.03 -1.28
CA ARG A 218 16.53 5.04 -1.79
C ARG A 218 17.97 4.73 -1.39
N GLY A 219 18.20 4.40 -0.10
CA GLY A 219 19.51 3.99 0.40
C GLY A 219 20.02 2.68 -0.21
N SER A 220 19.16 1.67 -0.35
CA SER A 220 19.55 0.35 -0.88
C SER A 220 19.89 0.34 -2.37
N LEU A 221 19.36 1.28 -3.14
CA LEU A 221 19.61 1.44 -4.56
C LEU A 221 20.75 2.42 -4.89
N GLY A 222 21.38 3.04 -3.88
CA GLY A 222 22.38 4.07 -4.08
C GLY A 222 21.81 5.37 -4.67
N LEU A 223 20.51 5.63 -4.45
CA LEU A 223 19.80 6.81 -4.96
C LEU A 223 19.68 7.93 -3.90
N ALA A 224 20.51 7.92 -2.87
CA ALA A 224 20.46 8.88 -1.77
C ALA A 224 20.60 10.33 -2.25
N ASP A 225 21.42 10.57 -3.30
CA ASP A 225 21.67 11.88 -3.87
C ASP A 225 20.63 12.32 -4.92
N HIS A 226 19.64 11.48 -5.23
CA HIS A 226 18.57 11.84 -6.15
C HIS A 226 17.55 12.73 -5.46
N THR A 227 17.09 13.76 -6.17
CA THR A 227 15.93 14.55 -5.70
C THR A 227 14.69 13.64 -5.66
N LEU A 228 14.07 13.51 -4.50
CA LEU A 228 12.90 12.67 -4.27
C LEU A 228 11.62 13.49 -4.49
N THR A 229 10.81 13.08 -5.43
CA THR A 229 9.44 13.59 -5.63
C THR A 229 8.44 12.48 -5.33
N VAL A 230 7.46 12.76 -4.48
CA VAL A 230 6.42 11.79 -4.12
C VAL A 230 5.04 12.30 -4.49
N PHE A 231 4.11 11.36 -4.78
CA PHE A 231 2.71 11.64 -5.08
C PHE A 231 1.82 10.87 -4.15
N GLY A 232 0.79 11.53 -3.60
CA GLY A 232 -0.15 10.90 -2.67
C GLY A 232 -1.46 11.67 -2.53
N ASP A 233 -2.44 11.04 -1.89
CA ASP A 233 -3.77 11.63 -1.66
C ASP A 233 -4.34 11.33 -0.27
N HIS A 234 -3.79 10.36 0.46
CA HIS A 234 -4.37 9.91 1.73
C HIS A 234 -3.39 10.03 2.92
N LEU A 235 -3.91 9.92 4.15
CA LEU A 235 -3.14 10.14 5.38
C LEU A 235 -1.92 9.21 5.53
N ASN A 236 -1.98 7.99 4.97
CA ASN A 236 -0.83 7.06 4.96
C ASN A 236 0.30 7.48 4.01
N ASP A 237 0.11 8.56 3.22
CA ASP A 237 1.13 9.16 2.37
C ASP A 237 1.94 10.24 3.09
N LEU A 238 1.41 10.81 4.17
CA LEU A 238 2.10 11.87 4.92
C LEU A 238 3.52 11.48 5.33
N PRO A 239 3.79 10.24 5.81
CA PRO A 239 5.16 9.85 6.11
C PRO A 239 6.12 9.87 4.91
N MET A 240 5.64 9.69 3.66
CA MET A 240 6.53 9.86 2.51
C MET A 240 6.65 11.34 2.07
N PHE A 241 5.66 12.19 2.36
CA PHE A 241 5.76 13.64 2.20
C PHE A 241 6.86 14.21 3.11
N ASP A 242 6.93 13.74 4.37
CA ASP A 242 7.93 14.17 5.36
C ASP A 242 9.39 13.90 4.93
N VAL A 243 9.63 12.92 4.09
CA VAL A 243 10.99 12.51 3.64
C VAL A 243 11.30 12.98 2.20
N ALA A 244 10.34 13.60 1.52
CA ALA A 244 10.47 14.05 0.15
C ALA A 244 11.16 15.42 0.03
N ASP A 245 11.83 15.63 -1.10
CA ASP A 245 12.26 16.98 -1.51
C ASP A 245 11.10 17.75 -2.16
N HIS A 246 10.13 17.02 -2.76
CA HIS A 246 8.91 17.57 -3.33
C HIS A 246 7.72 16.64 -3.04
N ALA A 247 6.76 17.12 -2.25
CA ALA A 247 5.52 16.45 -1.93
C ALA A 247 4.38 16.96 -2.81
N ILE A 248 3.76 16.07 -3.61
CA ILE A 248 2.74 16.45 -4.58
C ILE A 248 1.44 15.73 -4.27
N ALA A 249 0.36 16.46 -4.05
CA ALA A 249 -0.98 15.92 -3.86
C ALA A 249 -1.81 15.97 -5.15
N THR A 250 -2.67 14.98 -5.34
CA THR A 250 -3.75 15.05 -6.33
C THR A 250 -4.90 15.93 -5.83
N ALA A 251 -5.69 16.54 -6.72
CA ALA A 251 -6.76 17.46 -6.34
C ALA A 251 -7.89 16.80 -5.52
N ASN A 252 -8.06 15.50 -5.61
CA ASN A 252 -9.03 14.70 -4.84
C ASN A 252 -8.50 14.32 -3.44
N ALA A 253 -7.28 14.70 -3.07
CA ALA A 253 -6.64 14.28 -1.83
C ALA A 253 -7.39 14.78 -0.58
N ASN A 254 -7.15 14.07 0.52
CA ASN A 254 -7.64 14.46 1.84
C ASN A 254 -7.17 15.89 2.19
N PRO A 255 -8.04 16.74 2.79
CA PRO A 255 -7.67 18.12 3.14
C PRO A 255 -6.38 18.27 3.96
N VAL A 256 -6.07 17.30 4.83
CA VAL A 256 -4.81 17.30 5.59
C VAL A 256 -3.60 17.11 4.67
N VAL A 257 -3.71 16.23 3.69
CA VAL A 257 -2.67 15.96 2.69
C VAL A 257 -2.49 17.16 1.77
N LEU A 258 -3.60 17.78 1.31
CA LEU A 258 -3.55 19.01 0.52
C LEU A 258 -2.82 20.15 1.24
N ALA A 259 -3.01 20.26 2.57
CA ALA A 259 -2.38 21.29 3.38
C ALA A 259 -0.86 21.09 3.59
N GLN A 260 -0.35 19.86 3.41
CA GLN A 260 1.07 19.53 3.57
C GLN A 260 1.82 19.38 2.25
N ALA A 261 1.10 19.40 1.12
CA ALA A 261 1.73 19.27 -0.19
C ALA A 261 2.42 20.58 -0.61
N ASP A 262 3.62 20.47 -1.20
CA ASP A 262 4.30 21.59 -1.87
C ASP A 262 3.53 22.04 -3.11
N ARG A 263 2.83 21.09 -3.76
CA ARG A 263 2.07 21.35 -4.97
C ARG A 263 0.86 20.43 -5.07
N VAL A 264 -0.25 20.98 -5.57
CA VAL A 264 -1.44 20.22 -5.95
C VAL A 264 -1.50 20.17 -7.48
N ILE A 265 -1.74 18.95 -8.01
CA ILE A 265 -1.94 18.69 -9.45
C ILE A 265 -3.41 18.40 -9.74
N GLY A 266 -3.77 17.97 -10.96
CA GLY A 266 -5.14 17.55 -11.30
C GLY A 266 -5.63 16.36 -10.46
N ALA A 267 -6.90 15.98 -10.62
CA ALA A 267 -7.44 14.81 -9.96
C ALA A 267 -6.85 13.51 -10.53
N ASN A 268 -6.89 12.43 -9.75
CA ASN A 268 -6.44 11.10 -10.20
C ASN A 268 -7.14 10.64 -11.50
N ASP A 269 -8.42 10.96 -11.68
CA ASP A 269 -9.19 10.64 -12.87
C ASP A 269 -8.74 11.40 -14.16
N ASP A 270 -7.89 12.44 -13.98
CA ASP A 270 -7.32 13.24 -15.06
C ASP A 270 -5.93 12.75 -15.53
N ASP A 271 -5.48 11.56 -15.14
CA ASP A 271 -4.11 11.06 -15.37
C ASP A 271 -3.03 12.00 -14.81
N ALA A 272 -3.32 12.71 -13.72
CA ALA A 272 -2.58 13.87 -13.26
C ALA A 272 -1.11 13.59 -12.96
N VAL A 273 -0.78 12.44 -12.35
CA VAL A 273 0.59 12.03 -12.04
C VAL A 273 1.41 11.89 -13.31
N VAL A 274 0.90 11.14 -14.30
CA VAL A 274 1.66 10.86 -15.53
C VAL A 274 1.77 12.12 -16.40
N ARG A 275 0.72 12.95 -16.45
CA ARG A 275 0.78 14.26 -17.10
C ARG A 275 1.82 15.17 -16.49
N PHE A 276 1.90 15.22 -15.16
CA PHE A 276 2.94 15.97 -14.45
C PHE A 276 4.34 15.47 -14.85
N LEU A 277 4.56 14.16 -14.83
CA LEU A 277 5.84 13.56 -15.20
C LEU A 277 6.23 13.90 -16.65
N LEU A 278 5.30 13.78 -17.59
CA LEU A 278 5.53 14.14 -19.00
C LEU A 278 5.88 15.64 -19.16
N MET A 279 5.20 16.54 -18.42
CA MET A 279 5.53 17.97 -18.45
C MET A 279 6.92 18.27 -17.91
N GLU A 280 7.28 17.67 -16.77
CA GLU A 280 8.61 17.82 -16.14
C GLU A 280 9.74 17.37 -17.08
N HIS A 281 9.48 16.37 -17.92
CA HIS A 281 10.43 15.84 -18.90
C HIS A 281 10.30 16.47 -20.29
N GLY A 282 9.49 17.53 -20.43
CA GLY A 282 9.33 18.28 -21.69
C GLY A 282 8.66 17.50 -22.81
N ASP A 283 7.90 16.44 -22.47
CA ASP A 283 7.24 15.59 -23.47
C ASP A 283 5.96 16.26 -24.01
N PRO A 284 5.80 16.40 -25.33
CA PRO A 284 4.62 17.02 -25.95
C PRO A 284 3.30 16.28 -25.65
N ARG A 285 3.33 14.99 -25.28
CA ARG A 285 2.16 14.21 -24.87
C ARG A 285 1.48 14.73 -23.58
N SER A 286 2.18 15.53 -22.77
CA SER A 286 1.59 16.19 -21.61
C SER A 286 0.35 17.06 -21.95
N ARG A 287 0.22 17.48 -23.22
CA ARG A 287 -0.84 18.37 -23.70
C ARG A 287 -2.02 17.62 -24.39
N ALA A 288 -1.93 16.30 -24.50
CA ALA A 288 -3.01 15.51 -25.13
C ALA A 288 -4.31 15.59 -24.30
N PRO A 289 -5.49 15.78 -24.92
CA PRO A 289 -6.76 15.76 -24.20
C PRO A 289 -7.02 14.39 -23.58
N VAL A 290 -7.71 14.36 -22.43
CA VAL A 290 -8.23 13.12 -21.83
C VAL A 290 -9.25 12.55 -22.82
N PRO A 291 -9.15 11.29 -23.30
CA PRO A 291 -10.23 10.68 -24.03
C PRO A 291 -11.47 10.68 -23.15
N ALA A 292 -12.60 11.15 -23.69
CA ALA A 292 -13.88 11.05 -22.99
C ALA A 292 -14.14 9.58 -22.63
N SER A 293 -14.47 9.32 -21.37
CA SER A 293 -14.87 8.00 -20.88
C SER A 293 -16.07 7.52 -21.72
N VAL A 294 -15.95 6.38 -22.40
CA VAL A 294 -17.04 5.67 -23.08
C VAL A 294 -17.74 4.77 -22.08
#